data_8bd157b1e273fad393b8fc0e90bd004f
#
_entry.id   8bd157b1e273fad393b8fc0e90bd004f
#
_cell.length_a   1.000
_cell.length_b   1.000
_cell.length_c   1.000
_cell.angle_alpha   90.00
_cell.angle_beta   90.00
_cell.angle_gamma   90.00
#
_symmetry.space_group_name_H-M   'P 1'
#
loop_
_entity.id
_entity.type
_entity.pdbx_description
1 polymer ?
#
loop_
_entity_poly.entity_id
_entity_poly.type
_entity_poly.pdbx_seq_one_letter_code
_entity_poly.pdbx_strand_id
1 'polypeptide(L)'
;MNIVKTDVPMTSQLCHETVLALAERYPSIRAETMTETDFGRPVDLMMMGKGERKVIFTAAHHANEWITTPVLLKFAEELAQALESGGRIFGVPAQTLVKAATIYIVPMVNPDGVDLVTGAANRREVARAAVFAENYPGIPFPDGWKANLNGVDLNLQYPAGWLRAREIKFAQGYTRPGPRDFVGRAPLSQPEVKALLLLTEAVEPDLVLAFHTQGEVIYWQVGGIEVPGARRMGEEFSRLSGYELADTPEESAYAGYKDWFIQRYRRPGYTIEAGLGENPLPLEQFDKIYRDTLGIMTTAATGLPGE
;
A
#
# COMPACT_ATOMS: atom_id res chain seq x y z
N MET A 1 -18.92 -16.56 -8.57
CA MET A 1 -19.23 -15.77 -7.35
C MET A 1 -17.93 -15.08 -6.96
N ASN A 2 -17.94 -13.77 -6.72
CA ASN A 2 -16.74 -13.06 -6.31
C ASN A 2 -16.38 -13.42 -4.87
N ILE A 3 -15.10 -13.65 -4.60
CA ILE A 3 -14.55 -13.92 -3.27
C ILE A 3 -14.32 -12.61 -2.53
N VAL A 4 -13.76 -11.63 -3.25
CA VAL A 4 -13.44 -10.31 -2.69
C VAL A 4 -14.73 -9.54 -2.41
N LYS A 5 -14.93 -9.16 -1.15
CA LYS A 5 -16.03 -8.30 -0.71
C LYS A 5 -15.60 -6.83 -0.82
N THR A 6 -16.42 -6.03 -1.47
CA THR A 6 -16.18 -4.61 -1.73
C THR A 6 -17.24 -3.69 -1.12
N ASP A 7 -18.18 -4.28 -0.40
CA ASP A 7 -19.36 -3.64 0.18
C ASP A 7 -19.37 -3.63 1.72
N VAL A 8 -18.25 -4.06 2.32
CA VAL A 8 -18.04 -4.06 3.78
C VAL A 8 -16.64 -3.55 4.12
N PRO A 9 -16.41 -3.00 5.33
CA PRO A 9 -15.08 -2.65 5.78
C PRO A 9 -14.14 -3.85 5.74
N MET A 10 -12.92 -3.66 5.21
CA MET A 10 -11.93 -4.71 5.09
C MET A 10 -11.10 -4.79 6.38
N THR A 11 -11.47 -5.71 7.28
CA THR A 11 -10.71 -6.03 8.49
C THR A 11 -9.49 -6.89 8.18
N SER A 12 -8.55 -7.00 9.12
CA SER A 12 -7.38 -7.89 8.96
C SER A 12 -7.77 -9.34 8.77
N GLN A 13 -8.75 -9.83 9.54
CA GLN A 13 -9.26 -11.19 9.42
C GLN A 13 -9.89 -11.43 8.04
N LEU A 14 -10.76 -10.52 7.58
CA LEU A 14 -11.39 -10.64 6.27
C LEU A 14 -10.36 -10.60 5.13
N CYS A 15 -9.31 -9.76 5.26
CA CYS A 15 -8.22 -9.72 4.29
C CYS A 15 -7.49 -11.08 4.22
N HIS A 16 -7.07 -11.61 5.37
CA HIS A 16 -6.37 -12.90 5.46
C HIS A 16 -7.22 -14.06 4.89
N GLU A 17 -8.48 -14.17 5.32
CA GLU A 17 -9.41 -15.18 4.81
C GLU A 17 -9.61 -15.04 3.29
N THR A 18 -9.69 -13.82 2.77
CA THR A 18 -9.80 -13.56 1.33
C THR A 18 -8.54 -13.98 0.58
N VAL A 19 -7.35 -13.68 1.08
CA VAL A 19 -6.08 -14.11 0.48
C VAL A 19 -6.01 -15.63 0.39
N LEU A 20 -6.34 -16.34 1.47
CA LEU A 20 -6.35 -17.82 1.49
C LEU A 20 -7.39 -18.39 0.53
N ALA A 21 -8.60 -17.85 0.51
CA ALA A 21 -9.68 -18.31 -0.38
C ALA A 21 -9.33 -18.06 -1.87
N LEU A 22 -8.67 -16.93 -2.19
CA LEU A 22 -8.18 -16.66 -3.53
C LEU A 22 -7.10 -17.66 -3.96
N ALA A 23 -6.14 -17.95 -3.09
CA ALA A 23 -5.08 -18.92 -3.38
C ALA A 23 -5.60 -20.36 -3.51
N GLU A 24 -6.59 -20.73 -2.70
CA GLU A 24 -7.28 -22.04 -2.80
C GLU A 24 -8.06 -22.16 -4.12
N ARG A 25 -8.79 -21.11 -4.51
CA ARG A 25 -9.64 -21.12 -5.70
C ARG A 25 -8.86 -21.00 -7.00
N TYR A 26 -7.79 -20.23 -7.03
CA TYR A 26 -7.06 -19.87 -8.25
C TYR A 26 -5.61 -20.36 -8.22
N PRO A 27 -5.23 -21.43 -8.92
CA PRO A 27 -3.83 -21.92 -8.97
C PRO A 27 -2.81 -20.91 -9.53
N SER A 28 -3.30 -19.83 -10.15
CA SER A 28 -2.49 -18.71 -10.62
C SER A 28 -2.03 -17.77 -9.51
N ILE A 29 -2.59 -17.89 -8.29
CA ILE A 29 -2.24 -17.11 -7.11
C ILE A 29 -1.50 -18.01 -6.13
N ARG A 30 -0.29 -17.61 -5.73
CA ARG A 30 0.40 -18.17 -4.57
C ARG A 30 0.29 -17.19 -3.43
N ALA A 31 0.05 -17.67 -2.22
CA ALA A 31 -0.03 -16.85 -1.02
C ALA A 31 0.89 -17.38 0.07
N GLU A 32 1.42 -16.48 0.87
CA GLU A 32 2.19 -16.78 2.08
C GLU A 32 2.04 -15.64 3.08
N THR A 33 2.25 -15.92 4.36
CA THR A 33 2.35 -14.89 5.41
C THR A 33 3.82 -14.49 5.53
N MET A 34 4.14 -13.21 5.28
CA MET A 34 5.50 -12.68 5.38
C MET A 34 5.97 -12.56 6.83
N THR A 35 5.08 -12.13 7.71
CA THR A 35 5.33 -11.94 9.15
C THR A 35 4.01 -11.84 9.90
N GLU A 36 4.09 -11.89 11.23
CA GLU A 36 3.02 -11.48 12.13
C GLU A 36 3.39 -10.15 12.79
N THR A 37 2.38 -9.35 13.11
CA THR A 37 2.54 -8.12 13.89
C THR A 37 2.83 -8.44 15.35
N ASP A 38 3.18 -7.42 16.15
CA ASP A 38 3.34 -7.56 17.60
C ASP A 38 2.03 -8.01 18.30
N PHE A 39 0.89 -7.93 17.62
CA PHE A 39 -0.42 -8.36 18.13
C PHE A 39 -0.92 -9.65 17.47
N GLY A 40 -0.06 -10.35 16.72
CA GLY A 40 -0.31 -11.68 16.16
C GLY A 40 -1.19 -11.69 14.91
N ARG A 41 -1.31 -10.56 14.20
CA ARG A 41 -2.02 -10.51 12.92
C ARG A 41 -1.09 -10.76 11.74
N PRO A 42 -1.48 -11.61 10.78
CA PRO A 42 -0.65 -11.89 9.62
C PRO A 42 -0.56 -10.67 8.67
N VAL A 43 0.62 -10.48 8.11
CA VAL A 43 0.87 -9.62 6.95
C VAL A 43 1.12 -10.53 5.76
N ASP A 44 0.14 -10.60 4.87
CA ASP A 44 0.14 -11.57 3.78
C ASP A 44 0.75 -11.03 2.49
N LEU A 45 1.29 -11.94 1.70
CA LEU A 45 1.81 -11.74 0.37
C LEU A 45 1.08 -12.65 -0.62
N MET A 46 0.62 -12.09 -1.73
CA MET A 46 0.21 -12.85 -2.91
C MET A 46 1.20 -12.65 -4.04
N MET A 47 1.39 -13.71 -4.85
CA MET A 47 2.29 -13.69 -6.01
C MET A 47 1.54 -14.23 -7.23
N MET A 48 1.64 -13.50 -8.36
CA MET A 48 1.04 -13.89 -9.63
C MET A 48 2.03 -13.70 -10.78
N GLY A 49 1.93 -14.57 -11.78
CA GLY A 49 2.81 -14.51 -12.96
C GLY A 49 4.19 -15.10 -12.72
N LYS A 50 5.03 -15.03 -13.75
CA LYS A 50 6.40 -15.56 -13.78
C LYS A 50 7.27 -14.87 -14.82
N GLY A 51 6.89 -13.64 -15.21
CA GLY A 51 7.70 -12.83 -16.11
C GLY A 51 8.94 -12.28 -15.42
N GLU A 52 9.88 -11.80 -16.23
CA GLU A 52 11.15 -11.27 -15.72
C GLU A 52 10.98 -9.94 -14.99
N ARG A 53 10.05 -9.08 -15.46
CA ARG A 53 9.73 -7.84 -14.78
C ARG A 53 9.09 -8.13 -13.43
N LYS A 54 9.64 -7.57 -12.38
CA LYS A 54 9.15 -7.75 -11.00
C LYS A 54 8.54 -6.47 -10.49
N VAL A 55 7.31 -6.53 -10.00
CA VAL A 55 6.61 -5.37 -9.44
C VAL A 55 6.02 -5.70 -8.09
N ILE A 56 6.10 -4.76 -7.15
CA ILE A 56 5.47 -4.88 -5.82
C ILE A 56 4.36 -3.84 -5.69
N PHE A 57 3.17 -4.28 -5.34
CA PHE A 57 2.02 -3.44 -5.01
C PHE A 57 1.72 -3.57 -3.53
N THR A 58 1.61 -2.46 -2.81
CA THR A 58 1.30 -2.44 -1.39
C THR A 58 0.09 -1.56 -1.12
N ALA A 59 -0.70 -1.89 -0.09
CA ALA A 59 -1.82 -1.08 0.35
C ALA A 59 -1.90 -1.02 1.87
N ALA A 60 -2.68 -0.06 2.38
CA ALA A 60 -2.95 0.12 3.80
C ALA A 60 -1.69 0.14 4.69
N HIS A 61 -0.66 0.93 4.32
CA HIS A 61 0.39 1.34 5.25
C HIS A 61 -0.21 2.17 6.39
N HIS A 62 -1.18 3.02 6.05
CA HIS A 62 -1.95 3.78 7.02
C HIS A 62 -3.29 3.08 7.28
N ALA A 63 -3.67 3.02 8.54
CA ALA A 63 -4.82 2.27 9.01
C ALA A 63 -6.16 2.75 8.43
N ASN A 64 -6.37 4.06 8.38
CA ASN A 64 -7.60 4.66 7.88
C ASN A 64 -7.69 4.74 6.35
N GLU A 65 -6.71 4.15 5.66
CA GLU A 65 -6.65 4.04 4.20
C GLU A 65 -6.97 2.61 3.72
N TRP A 66 -7.69 1.84 4.57
CA TRP A 66 -8.00 0.42 4.36
C TRP A 66 -8.77 0.11 3.07
N ILE A 67 -9.47 1.09 2.48
CA ILE A 67 -10.18 0.93 1.19
C ILE A 67 -9.22 0.54 0.05
N THR A 68 -7.93 0.81 0.18
CA THR A 68 -6.90 0.41 -0.79
C THR A 68 -6.65 -1.11 -0.79
N THR A 69 -6.93 -1.82 0.31
CA THR A 69 -6.80 -3.28 0.41
C THR A 69 -7.72 -4.02 -0.58
N PRO A 70 -9.06 -3.82 -0.57
CA PRO A 70 -9.93 -4.48 -1.53
C PRO A 70 -9.62 -4.10 -2.98
N VAL A 71 -8.99 -2.96 -3.27
CA VAL A 71 -8.52 -2.60 -4.62
C VAL A 71 -7.49 -3.61 -5.13
N LEU A 72 -6.47 -3.91 -4.32
CA LEU A 72 -5.44 -4.89 -4.71
C LEU A 72 -5.97 -6.32 -4.74
N LEU A 73 -6.81 -6.70 -3.78
CA LEU A 73 -7.45 -8.02 -3.76
C LEU A 73 -8.33 -8.23 -4.99
N LYS A 74 -9.12 -7.22 -5.37
CA LYS A 74 -9.99 -7.26 -6.55
C LYS A 74 -9.20 -7.37 -7.84
N PHE A 75 -8.09 -6.64 -7.97
CA PHE A 75 -7.17 -6.78 -9.09
C PHE A 75 -6.64 -8.22 -9.21
N ALA A 76 -6.22 -8.84 -8.11
CA ALA A 76 -5.73 -10.23 -8.11
C ALA A 76 -6.83 -11.22 -8.51
N GLU A 77 -8.06 -11.06 -7.98
CA GLU A 77 -9.21 -11.89 -8.34
C GLU A 77 -9.55 -11.78 -9.82
N GLU A 78 -9.70 -10.57 -10.35
CA GLU A 78 -10.05 -10.36 -11.75
C GLU A 78 -8.97 -10.86 -12.71
N LEU A 79 -7.69 -10.67 -12.36
CA LEU A 79 -6.59 -11.21 -13.14
C LEU A 79 -6.65 -12.74 -13.17
N ALA A 80 -6.92 -13.40 -12.04
CA ALA A 80 -7.04 -14.85 -11.97
C ALA A 80 -8.25 -15.37 -12.78
N GLN A 81 -9.41 -14.71 -12.70
CA GLN A 81 -10.59 -15.03 -13.50
C GLN A 81 -10.34 -14.84 -15.00
N ALA A 82 -9.64 -13.76 -15.37
CA ALA A 82 -9.28 -13.51 -16.76
C ALA A 82 -8.28 -14.55 -17.30
N LEU A 83 -7.39 -15.08 -16.46
CA LEU A 83 -6.49 -16.17 -16.85
C LEU A 83 -7.24 -17.48 -17.12
N GLU A 84 -8.25 -17.83 -16.32
CA GLU A 84 -9.07 -19.00 -16.54
C GLU A 84 -9.95 -18.89 -17.80
N SER A 85 -10.52 -17.72 -18.05
CA SER A 85 -11.43 -17.48 -19.19
C SER A 85 -10.76 -17.10 -20.50
N GLY A 86 -9.43 -16.89 -20.51
CA GLY A 86 -8.72 -16.31 -21.65
C GLY A 86 -9.06 -14.82 -21.88
N GLY A 87 -9.48 -14.14 -20.80
CA GLY A 87 -9.94 -12.76 -20.81
C GLY A 87 -8.82 -11.71 -20.81
N ARG A 88 -9.24 -10.48 -20.55
CA ARG A 88 -8.39 -9.30 -20.55
C ARG A 88 -8.56 -8.50 -19.26
N ILE A 89 -7.49 -7.82 -18.84
CA ILE A 89 -7.50 -6.80 -17.79
C ILE A 89 -7.11 -5.49 -18.43
N PHE A 90 -7.95 -4.48 -18.28
CA PHE A 90 -7.75 -3.15 -18.90
C PHE A 90 -7.30 -3.23 -20.36
N GLY A 91 -7.97 -4.07 -21.14
CA GLY A 91 -7.66 -4.27 -22.57
C GLY A 91 -6.42 -5.14 -22.88
N VAL A 92 -5.59 -5.50 -21.90
CA VAL A 92 -4.42 -6.37 -22.04
C VAL A 92 -4.83 -7.84 -21.81
N PRO A 93 -4.47 -8.79 -22.71
CA PRO A 93 -4.71 -10.21 -22.42
C PRO A 93 -4.03 -10.62 -21.10
N ALA A 94 -4.78 -11.29 -20.21
CA ALA A 94 -4.27 -11.70 -18.90
C ALA A 94 -2.99 -12.55 -19.01
N GLN A 95 -2.92 -13.42 -20.01
CA GLN A 95 -1.72 -14.23 -20.28
C GLN A 95 -0.49 -13.40 -20.64
N THR A 96 -0.66 -12.28 -21.35
CA THR A 96 0.42 -11.35 -21.67
C THR A 96 0.97 -10.71 -20.40
N LEU A 97 0.07 -10.28 -19.51
CA LEU A 97 0.43 -9.64 -18.26
C LEU A 97 1.27 -10.56 -17.37
N VAL A 98 0.85 -11.79 -17.12
CA VAL A 98 1.56 -12.74 -16.25
C VAL A 98 2.81 -13.37 -16.90
N LYS A 99 2.97 -13.24 -18.22
CA LYS A 99 4.21 -13.58 -18.92
C LYS A 99 5.20 -12.42 -18.89
N ALA A 100 4.74 -11.18 -18.87
CA ALA A 100 5.58 -10.01 -18.78
C ALA A 100 6.13 -9.80 -17.38
N ALA A 101 5.30 -10.02 -16.36
CA ALA A 101 5.66 -9.71 -14.98
C ALA A 101 5.45 -10.88 -13.99
N THR A 102 6.23 -10.81 -12.91
CA THR A 102 5.91 -11.42 -11.62
C THR A 102 5.43 -10.30 -10.70
N ILE A 103 4.18 -10.40 -10.26
CA ILE A 103 3.48 -9.38 -9.46
C ILE A 103 3.42 -9.87 -8.03
N TYR A 104 3.98 -9.10 -7.11
CA TYR A 104 3.93 -9.28 -5.67
C TYR A 104 2.93 -8.30 -5.09
N ILE A 105 1.96 -8.77 -4.31
CA ILE A 105 0.89 -7.95 -3.75
C ILE A 105 0.86 -8.14 -2.24
N VAL A 106 1.10 -7.05 -1.50
CA VAL A 106 0.92 -6.98 -0.04
C VAL A 106 -0.35 -6.17 0.22
N PRO A 107 -1.51 -6.82 0.36
CA PRO A 107 -2.80 -6.12 0.32
C PRO A 107 -3.06 -5.29 1.58
N MET A 108 -2.42 -5.60 2.71
CA MET A 108 -2.59 -4.87 3.97
C MET A 108 -1.28 -4.90 4.76
N VAL A 109 -0.57 -3.76 4.76
CA VAL A 109 0.70 -3.63 5.49
C VAL A 109 0.48 -3.43 6.98
N ASN A 110 -0.63 -2.77 7.39
CA ASN A 110 -0.94 -2.38 8.77
C ASN A 110 -2.23 -3.04 9.29
N PRO A 111 -2.27 -4.36 9.48
CA PRO A 111 -3.50 -5.03 9.90
C PRO A 111 -3.96 -4.63 11.30
N ASP A 112 -3.05 -4.30 12.20
CA ASP A 112 -3.37 -3.88 13.57
C ASP A 112 -4.10 -2.54 13.61
N GLY A 113 -3.58 -1.55 12.88
CA GLY A 113 -4.20 -0.24 12.79
C GLY A 113 -5.53 -0.28 12.05
N VAL A 114 -5.61 -1.08 10.97
CA VAL A 114 -6.85 -1.26 10.21
C VAL A 114 -7.97 -1.82 11.10
N ASP A 115 -7.67 -2.82 11.94
CA ASP A 115 -8.67 -3.37 12.87
C ASP A 115 -9.15 -2.33 13.89
N LEU A 116 -8.28 -1.42 14.32
CA LEU A 116 -8.68 -0.32 15.20
C LEU A 116 -9.71 0.60 14.51
N VAL A 117 -9.41 1.02 13.27
CA VAL A 117 -10.26 1.94 12.51
C VAL A 117 -11.58 1.29 12.08
N THR A 118 -11.54 0.02 11.69
CA THR A 118 -12.73 -0.72 11.25
C THR A 118 -13.57 -1.28 12.40
N GLY A 119 -13.12 -1.10 13.66
CA GLY A 119 -13.82 -1.58 14.86
C GLY A 119 -13.64 -3.07 15.15
N ALA A 120 -12.70 -3.75 14.49
CA ALA A 120 -12.40 -5.16 14.72
C ALA A 120 -11.39 -5.38 15.87
N ALA A 121 -10.68 -4.34 16.30
CA ALA A 121 -9.76 -4.42 17.43
C ALA A 121 -10.46 -4.77 18.75
N ASN A 122 -9.83 -5.58 19.59
CA ASN A 122 -10.38 -5.94 20.88
C ASN A 122 -10.32 -4.79 21.90
N ARG A 123 -11.06 -4.91 23.01
CA ARG A 123 -11.19 -3.83 24.01
C ARG A 123 -9.84 -3.39 24.62
N ARG A 124 -8.85 -4.29 24.76
CA ARG A 124 -7.53 -3.95 25.31
C ARG A 124 -6.71 -3.14 24.30
N GLU A 125 -6.79 -3.49 23.03
CA GLU A 125 -6.14 -2.77 21.93
C GLU A 125 -6.72 -1.38 21.77
N VAL A 126 -8.05 -1.25 21.79
CA VAL A 126 -8.73 0.06 21.76
C VAL A 126 -8.33 0.93 22.95
N ALA A 127 -8.32 0.37 24.18
CA ALA A 127 -7.90 1.09 25.38
C ALA A 127 -6.43 1.54 25.29
N ARG A 128 -5.54 0.70 24.75
CA ARG A 128 -4.13 1.06 24.51
C ARG A 128 -4.00 2.21 23.52
N ALA A 129 -4.70 2.13 22.38
CA ALA A 129 -4.67 3.17 21.36
C ALA A 129 -5.24 4.49 21.87
N ALA A 130 -6.32 4.44 22.69
CA ALA A 130 -6.92 5.61 23.29
C ALA A 130 -5.93 6.40 24.18
N VAL A 131 -5.07 5.70 24.96
CA VAL A 131 -4.00 6.35 25.74
C VAL A 131 -3.01 7.11 24.82
N PHE A 132 -2.70 6.57 23.66
CA PHE A 132 -1.84 7.29 22.70
C PHE A 132 -2.57 8.45 22.03
N ALA A 133 -3.86 8.31 21.76
CA ALA A 133 -4.68 9.37 21.19
C ALA A 133 -4.77 10.60 22.11
N GLU A 134 -4.73 10.42 23.43
CA GLU A 134 -4.70 11.53 24.41
C GLU A 134 -3.51 12.49 24.22
N ASN A 135 -2.42 12.02 23.61
CA ASN A 135 -1.28 12.89 23.27
C ASN A 135 -1.63 13.90 22.15
N TYR A 136 -2.68 13.64 21.38
CA TYR A 136 -3.04 14.40 20.17
C TYR A 136 -4.58 14.61 20.10
N PRO A 137 -5.19 15.35 21.04
CA PRO A 137 -6.64 15.43 21.18
C PRO A 137 -7.36 16.10 20.01
N GLY A 138 -6.61 16.76 19.11
CA GLY A 138 -7.16 17.33 17.88
C GLY A 138 -7.34 16.35 16.73
N ILE A 139 -6.89 15.08 16.88
CA ILE A 139 -7.03 14.05 15.85
C ILE A 139 -8.24 13.16 16.20
N PRO A 140 -9.24 13.03 15.30
CA PRO A 140 -10.40 12.17 15.54
C PRO A 140 -9.98 10.72 15.84
N PHE A 141 -10.59 10.11 16.87
CA PHE A 141 -10.33 8.73 17.25
C PHE A 141 -11.60 7.88 17.09
N PRO A 142 -11.55 6.73 16.38
CA PRO A 142 -10.38 6.15 15.73
C PRO A 142 -10.14 6.63 14.27
N ASP A 143 -11.02 7.41 13.65
CA ASP A 143 -11.03 7.70 12.22
C ASP A 143 -9.74 8.39 11.70
N GLY A 144 -9.12 9.23 12.53
CA GLY A 144 -7.84 9.89 12.22
C GLY A 144 -6.60 8.99 12.41
N TRP A 145 -6.77 7.70 12.76
CA TRP A 145 -5.67 6.81 13.09
C TRP A 145 -4.99 6.26 11.82
N LYS A 146 -3.73 6.64 11.60
CA LYS A 146 -2.86 6.16 10.51
C LYS A 146 -1.85 5.10 10.99
N ALA A 147 -1.42 5.19 12.23
CA ALA A 147 -0.37 4.38 12.83
C ALA A 147 -0.76 2.89 13.00
N ASN A 148 0.21 2.04 13.36
CA ASN A 148 -0.09 0.72 13.91
C ASN A 148 -0.52 0.82 15.40
N LEU A 149 -0.80 -0.31 16.06
CA LEU A 149 -1.21 -0.31 17.49
C LEU A 149 -0.08 0.04 18.47
N ASN A 150 1.17 0.15 18.01
CA ASN A 150 2.28 0.73 18.77
C ASN A 150 2.31 2.27 18.68
N GLY A 151 1.39 2.87 17.96
CA GLY A 151 1.33 4.32 17.72
C GLY A 151 2.47 4.81 16.84
N VAL A 152 3.00 3.97 15.94
CA VAL A 152 4.08 4.27 15.00
C VAL A 152 3.53 4.34 13.59
N ASP A 153 3.84 5.41 12.88
CA ASP A 153 3.51 5.57 11.46
C ASP A 153 4.45 4.69 10.63
N LEU A 154 3.92 3.62 10.03
CA LEU A 154 4.72 2.64 9.30
C LEU A 154 5.38 3.22 8.04
N ASN A 155 4.75 4.23 7.42
CA ASN A 155 5.33 4.89 6.25
C ASN A 155 6.37 5.98 6.60
N LEU A 156 6.79 6.02 7.86
CA LEU A 156 7.91 6.83 8.36
C LEU A 156 9.01 5.98 9.00
N GLN A 157 9.10 4.69 8.63
CA GLN A 157 10.00 3.73 9.27
C GLN A 157 11.13 3.23 8.36
N TYR A 158 11.12 3.60 7.07
CA TYR A 158 12.16 3.16 6.13
C TYR A 158 13.45 3.99 6.25
N PRO A 159 14.64 3.38 5.99
CA PRO A 159 15.93 4.04 6.18
C PRO A 159 16.29 5.00 5.01
N ALA A 160 15.39 5.93 4.72
CA ALA A 160 15.51 6.94 3.67
C ALA A 160 15.41 8.34 4.26
N GLY A 161 16.51 8.84 4.82
CA GLY A 161 16.50 10.12 5.50
C GLY A 161 15.67 10.13 6.80
N TRP A 162 15.61 9.02 7.51
CA TRP A 162 14.78 8.87 8.73
C TRP A 162 15.06 9.91 9.80
N LEU A 163 16.32 10.33 9.99
CA LEU A 163 16.67 11.41 10.93
C LEU A 163 16.02 12.74 10.50
N ARG A 164 15.98 13.01 9.20
CA ARG A 164 15.35 14.22 8.68
C ARG A 164 13.83 14.17 8.84
N ALA A 165 13.21 13.03 8.56
CA ALA A 165 11.78 12.81 8.84
C ALA A 165 11.47 13.06 10.33
N ARG A 166 12.29 12.52 11.23
CA ARG A 166 12.16 12.74 12.67
C ARG A 166 12.24 14.22 13.05
N GLU A 167 13.22 14.97 12.53
CA GLU A 167 13.35 16.41 12.78
C GLU A 167 12.08 17.16 12.36
N ILE A 168 11.58 16.89 11.15
CA ILE A 168 10.38 17.53 10.60
C ILE A 168 9.15 17.19 11.49
N LYS A 169 8.92 15.91 11.77
CA LYS A 169 7.75 15.47 12.54
C LYS A 169 7.81 15.95 14.00
N PHE A 170 8.98 15.98 14.60
CA PHE A 170 9.15 16.50 15.95
C PHE A 170 8.91 18.02 16.02
N ALA A 171 9.36 18.77 15.01
CA ALA A 171 9.05 20.21 14.91
C ALA A 171 7.55 20.49 14.75
N GLN A 172 6.80 19.54 14.11
CA GLN A 172 5.34 19.56 14.00
C GLN A 172 4.61 19.09 15.29
N GLY A 173 5.37 18.62 16.31
CA GLY A 173 4.81 18.20 17.59
C GLY A 173 4.60 16.68 17.73
N TYR A 174 4.86 15.86 16.71
CA TYR A 174 4.70 14.40 16.74
C TYR A 174 5.90 13.70 17.39
N THR A 175 6.06 13.89 18.70
CA THR A 175 7.24 13.43 19.47
C THR A 175 7.04 12.14 20.23
N ARG A 176 5.82 11.60 20.28
CA ARG A 176 5.40 10.44 21.07
C ARG A 176 4.51 9.52 20.23
N PRO A 177 4.36 8.22 20.65
CA PRO A 177 3.37 7.34 20.03
C PRO A 177 2.00 7.99 19.98
N GLY A 178 1.34 7.87 18.82
CA GLY A 178 0.07 8.53 18.59
C GLY A 178 -0.64 8.04 17.34
N PRO A 179 -1.74 8.71 16.97
CA PRO A 179 -2.55 8.32 15.83
C PRO A 179 -1.82 8.36 14.49
N ARG A 180 -0.83 9.26 14.34
CA ARG A 180 -0.13 9.47 13.07
C ARG A 180 1.20 10.21 13.26
N ASP A 181 2.03 10.20 12.25
CA ASP A 181 3.25 11.01 12.11
C ASP A 181 4.36 10.74 13.15
N PHE A 182 4.19 9.79 14.07
CA PHE A 182 5.27 9.40 14.96
C PHE A 182 6.19 8.40 14.24
N VAL A 183 7.44 8.81 14.04
CA VAL A 183 8.44 8.04 13.28
C VAL A 183 8.98 6.81 14.04
N GLY A 184 8.55 6.56 15.27
CA GLY A 184 9.12 5.51 16.12
C GLY A 184 10.43 5.92 16.80
N ARG A 185 11.05 4.97 17.51
CA ARG A 185 12.31 5.19 18.25
C ARG A 185 13.55 5.00 17.37
N ALA A 186 13.42 4.18 16.34
CA ALA A 186 14.46 3.89 15.34
C ALA A 186 13.79 3.49 14.01
N PRO A 187 14.46 3.62 12.87
CA PRO A 187 13.98 3.06 11.62
C PRO A 187 13.91 1.53 11.74
N LEU A 188 13.01 0.91 10.97
CA LEU A 188 12.82 -0.54 10.95
C LEU A 188 12.51 -1.15 12.32
N SER A 189 11.84 -0.40 13.20
CA SER A 189 11.50 -0.91 14.53
C SER A 189 10.24 -1.78 14.54
N GLN A 190 9.44 -1.75 13.46
CA GLN A 190 8.17 -2.47 13.35
C GLN A 190 8.32 -3.71 12.47
N PRO A 191 7.74 -4.88 12.85
CA PRO A 191 7.89 -6.13 12.10
C PRO A 191 7.32 -6.04 10.67
N GLU A 192 6.22 -5.32 10.47
CA GLU A 192 5.57 -5.11 9.18
C GLU A 192 6.53 -4.46 8.17
N VAL A 193 7.21 -3.41 8.61
CA VAL A 193 8.17 -2.66 7.78
C VAL A 193 9.40 -3.49 7.49
N LYS A 194 9.92 -4.24 8.48
CA LYS A 194 11.06 -5.14 8.27
C LYS A 194 10.75 -6.21 7.24
N ALA A 195 9.57 -6.83 7.32
CA ALA A 195 9.17 -7.87 6.40
C ALA A 195 9.04 -7.35 4.96
N LEU A 196 8.42 -6.17 4.78
CA LEU A 196 8.30 -5.57 3.44
C LEU A 196 9.65 -5.13 2.88
N LEU A 197 10.55 -4.61 3.73
CA LEU A 197 11.92 -4.29 3.30
C LEU A 197 12.66 -5.55 2.86
N LEU A 198 12.63 -6.63 3.64
CA LEU A 198 13.29 -7.90 3.31
C LEU A 198 12.70 -8.53 2.04
N LEU A 199 11.38 -8.47 1.85
CA LEU A 199 10.74 -8.87 0.59
C LEU A 199 11.31 -8.08 -0.58
N THR A 200 11.38 -6.75 -0.44
CA THR A 200 11.86 -5.86 -1.51
C THR A 200 13.33 -6.13 -1.83
N GLU A 201 14.17 -6.38 -0.82
CA GLU A 201 15.59 -6.75 -1.01
C GLU A 201 15.74 -8.14 -1.67
N ALA A 202 14.90 -9.11 -1.32
CA ALA A 202 14.93 -10.44 -1.93
C ALA A 202 14.42 -10.46 -3.39
N VAL A 203 13.41 -9.63 -3.67
CA VAL A 203 12.79 -9.52 -5.00
C VAL A 203 13.60 -8.64 -5.94
N GLU A 204 14.16 -7.54 -5.44
CA GLU A 204 14.78 -6.46 -6.23
C GLU A 204 13.86 -5.97 -7.36
N PRO A 205 12.65 -5.46 -7.06
CA PRO A 205 11.66 -5.16 -8.08
C PRO A 205 12.09 -4.04 -9.03
N ASP A 206 11.56 -4.07 -10.25
CA ASP A 206 11.76 -3.02 -11.25
C ASP A 206 10.93 -1.78 -10.95
N LEU A 207 9.80 -1.96 -10.23
CA LEU A 207 8.88 -0.89 -9.88
C LEU A 207 8.08 -1.24 -8.62
N VAL A 208 7.77 -0.22 -7.81
CA VAL A 208 6.85 -0.34 -6.68
C VAL A 208 5.69 0.65 -6.79
N LEU A 209 4.48 0.18 -6.43
CA LEU A 209 3.29 1.02 -6.22
C LEU A 209 2.86 0.91 -4.76
N ALA A 210 2.82 2.04 -4.06
CA ALA A 210 2.26 2.14 -2.72
C ALA A 210 0.90 2.85 -2.79
N PHE A 211 -0.18 2.10 -2.55
CA PHE A 211 -1.53 2.64 -2.55
C PHE A 211 -1.87 3.27 -1.21
N HIS A 212 -2.25 4.53 -1.27
CA HIS A 212 -2.69 5.41 -0.20
C HIS A 212 -4.01 6.08 -0.55
N THR A 213 -4.55 6.84 0.35
CA THR A 213 -5.63 7.80 0.15
C THR A 213 -5.27 9.08 0.89
N GLN A 214 -5.59 10.23 0.41
CA GLN A 214 -6.51 10.63 -0.65
C GLN A 214 -5.93 11.82 -1.44
N GLY A 215 -6.60 12.24 -2.53
CA GLY A 215 -6.24 13.46 -3.28
C GLY A 215 -6.25 13.29 -4.79
N GLU A 216 -6.39 12.04 -5.29
CA GLU A 216 -6.26 11.71 -6.72
C GLU A 216 -4.93 12.21 -7.30
N VAL A 217 -3.82 11.94 -6.57
CA VAL A 217 -2.46 12.37 -6.89
C VAL A 217 -1.52 11.17 -7.00
N ILE A 218 -0.53 11.27 -7.87
CA ILE A 218 0.56 10.31 -8.03
C ILE A 218 1.87 11.00 -7.69
N TYR A 219 2.49 10.62 -6.57
CA TYR A 219 3.83 11.07 -6.21
C TYR A 219 4.88 10.13 -6.80
N TRP A 220 5.83 10.67 -7.59
CA TRP A 220 6.75 9.87 -8.41
C TRP A 220 8.23 10.06 -8.09
N GLN A 221 8.61 11.11 -7.37
CA GLN A 221 10.01 11.40 -7.06
C GLN A 221 10.25 11.66 -5.58
N VAL A 222 11.50 11.73 -5.17
CA VAL A 222 11.95 12.13 -3.84
C VAL A 222 13.28 12.89 -3.92
N GLY A 223 13.37 14.05 -3.24
CA GLY A 223 14.62 14.77 -3.03
C GLY A 223 15.41 15.09 -4.29
N GLY A 224 14.76 15.34 -5.43
CA GLY A 224 15.41 15.64 -6.71
C GLY A 224 16.15 14.47 -7.35
N ILE A 225 15.91 13.23 -6.89
CA ILE A 225 16.49 12.03 -7.51
C ILE A 225 15.79 11.76 -8.83
N GLU A 226 16.52 11.90 -9.92
CA GLU A 226 16.06 11.53 -11.24
C GLU A 226 16.24 10.02 -11.46
N VAL A 227 15.14 9.37 -11.83
CA VAL A 227 15.11 7.95 -12.23
C VAL A 227 14.71 7.90 -13.71
N PRO A 228 15.55 7.32 -14.59
CA PRO A 228 15.24 7.22 -16.01
C PRO A 228 13.88 6.55 -16.24
N GLY A 229 13.04 7.15 -17.10
CA GLY A 229 11.71 6.64 -17.43
C GLY A 229 10.61 6.85 -16.38
N ALA A 230 10.95 7.17 -15.12
CA ALA A 230 9.95 7.30 -14.07
C ALA A 230 8.91 8.38 -14.35
N ARG A 231 9.34 9.56 -14.83
CA ARG A 231 8.41 10.64 -15.17
C ARG A 231 7.46 10.22 -16.30
N ARG A 232 7.99 9.64 -17.38
CA ARG A 232 7.17 9.16 -18.53
C ARG A 232 6.15 8.11 -18.09
N MET A 233 6.53 7.18 -17.23
CA MET A 233 5.61 6.19 -16.66
C MET A 233 4.55 6.87 -15.77
N GLY A 234 4.93 7.85 -14.95
CA GLY A 234 4.02 8.63 -14.12
C GLY A 234 3.02 9.45 -14.95
N GLU A 235 3.47 10.06 -16.06
CA GLU A 235 2.61 10.78 -17.02
C GLU A 235 1.58 9.83 -17.66
N GLU A 236 1.98 8.60 -17.98
CA GLU A 236 1.04 7.58 -18.47
C GLU A 236 0.05 7.16 -17.38
N PHE A 237 0.50 6.96 -16.13
CA PHE A 237 -0.39 6.68 -15.00
C PHE A 237 -1.41 7.81 -14.79
N SER A 238 -0.97 9.06 -14.84
CA SER A 238 -1.83 10.24 -14.77
C SER A 238 -2.87 10.26 -15.90
N ARG A 239 -2.45 9.99 -17.12
CA ARG A 239 -3.34 9.93 -18.28
C ARG A 239 -4.40 8.82 -18.15
N LEU A 240 -4.04 7.67 -17.60
CA LEU A 240 -4.92 6.50 -17.45
C LEU A 240 -5.93 6.67 -16.32
N SER A 241 -5.53 7.29 -15.22
CA SER A 241 -6.35 7.44 -14.01
C SER A 241 -7.09 8.76 -13.93
N GLY A 242 -6.57 9.81 -14.60
CA GLY A 242 -7.01 11.18 -14.39
C GLY A 242 -6.39 11.85 -13.15
N TYR A 243 -5.50 11.15 -12.43
CA TYR A 243 -4.84 11.67 -11.21
C TYR A 243 -3.72 12.63 -11.58
N GLU A 244 -3.50 13.64 -10.74
CA GLU A 244 -2.40 14.58 -10.92
C GLU A 244 -1.05 13.89 -10.70
N LEU A 245 -0.07 14.14 -11.58
CA LEU A 245 1.32 13.74 -11.33
C LEU A 245 2.04 14.89 -10.61
N ALA A 246 2.47 14.66 -9.39
CA ALA A 246 3.08 15.68 -8.54
C ALA A 246 4.38 15.21 -7.88
N ASP A 247 5.20 16.18 -7.50
CA ASP A 247 6.38 15.94 -6.68
C ASP A 247 5.97 15.74 -5.21
N THR A 248 6.69 14.88 -4.48
CA THR A 248 6.42 14.66 -3.06
C THR A 248 6.73 15.93 -2.27
N PRO A 249 5.77 16.48 -1.48
CA PRO A 249 6.03 17.62 -0.62
C PRO A 249 7.16 17.34 0.39
N GLU A 250 8.00 18.33 0.70
CA GLU A 250 9.16 18.13 1.58
C GLU A 250 8.76 17.62 2.97
N GLU A 251 7.64 18.07 3.50
CA GLU A 251 7.13 17.64 4.81
C GLU A 251 6.65 16.19 4.85
N SER A 252 6.39 15.59 3.68
CA SER A 252 5.97 14.20 3.50
C SER A 252 7.04 13.33 2.83
N ALA A 253 8.12 13.93 2.34
CA ALA A 253 9.28 13.23 1.84
C ALA A 253 10.09 12.66 3.02
N TYR A 254 10.86 11.65 2.77
CA TYR A 254 11.70 10.92 3.73
C TYR A 254 10.98 9.82 4.51
N ALA A 255 11.73 8.77 4.75
CA ALA A 255 11.36 7.59 5.51
C ALA A 255 10.12 6.81 5.03
N GLY A 256 9.53 7.17 3.88
CA GLY A 256 8.46 6.41 3.22
C GLY A 256 9.01 5.21 2.43
N TYR A 257 8.14 4.21 2.18
CA TYR A 257 8.49 3.02 1.40
C TYR A 257 8.98 3.36 -0.01
N LYS A 258 8.19 4.14 -0.76
CA LYS A 258 8.55 4.61 -2.10
C LYS A 258 9.87 5.39 -2.08
N ASP A 259 10.06 6.28 -1.10
CA ASP A 259 11.23 7.13 -1.01
C ASP A 259 12.50 6.32 -0.77
N TRP A 260 12.41 5.33 0.14
CA TRP A 260 13.49 4.38 0.37
C TRP A 260 13.80 3.57 -0.88
N PHE A 261 12.79 3.06 -1.56
CA PHE A 261 12.98 2.29 -2.78
C PHE A 261 13.70 3.09 -3.88
N ILE A 262 13.25 4.31 -4.15
CA ILE A 262 13.89 5.20 -5.13
C ILE A 262 15.33 5.51 -4.74
N GLN A 263 15.58 5.84 -3.48
CA GLN A 263 16.94 6.15 -3.01
C GLN A 263 17.88 4.95 -3.11
N ARG A 264 17.39 3.77 -2.76
CA ARG A 264 18.18 2.53 -2.68
C ARG A 264 18.48 1.91 -4.04
N TYR A 265 17.47 1.84 -4.91
CA TYR A 265 17.56 1.09 -6.17
C TYR A 265 17.66 1.96 -7.41
N ARG A 266 17.36 3.25 -7.32
CA ARG A 266 17.29 4.15 -8.49
C ARG A 266 16.35 3.60 -9.57
N ARG A 267 15.24 3.01 -9.13
CA ARG A 267 14.17 2.47 -9.96
C ARG A 267 12.85 3.19 -9.69
N PRO A 268 11.88 3.16 -10.64
CA PRO A 268 10.60 3.85 -10.50
C PRO A 268 9.79 3.39 -9.29
N GLY A 269 9.37 4.30 -8.45
CA GLY A 269 8.47 4.07 -7.32
C GLY A 269 7.41 5.15 -7.26
N TYR A 270 6.17 4.77 -6.96
CA TYR A 270 5.04 5.70 -6.93
C TYR A 270 4.20 5.51 -5.69
N THR A 271 3.73 6.63 -5.13
CA THR A 271 2.63 6.66 -4.19
C THR A 271 1.37 7.07 -4.93
N ILE A 272 0.32 6.26 -4.84
CA ILE A 272 -0.97 6.50 -5.48
C ILE A 272 -1.95 6.94 -4.40
N GLU A 273 -2.25 8.24 -4.32
CA GLU A 273 -3.22 8.82 -3.39
C GLU A 273 -4.62 8.75 -4.00
N ALA A 274 -5.31 7.64 -3.80
CA ALA A 274 -6.58 7.34 -4.47
C ALA A 274 -7.80 7.96 -3.77
N GLY A 275 -8.78 8.40 -4.56
CA GLY A 275 -10.05 8.94 -4.08
C GLY A 275 -9.94 10.35 -3.51
N LEU A 276 -11.08 10.90 -3.08
CA LEU A 276 -11.20 12.28 -2.59
C LEU A 276 -11.99 12.35 -1.27
N GLY A 277 -11.69 13.35 -0.43
CA GLY A 277 -12.44 13.62 0.80
C GLY A 277 -11.60 13.42 2.06
N GLU A 278 -12.21 12.91 3.13
CA GLU A 278 -11.56 12.66 4.41
C GLU A 278 -11.48 11.17 4.70
N ASN A 279 -10.33 10.73 5.22
CA ASN A 279 -10.13 9.33 5.61
C ASN A 279 -10.79 9.01 6.96
N PRO A 280 -11.39 7.81 7.11
CA PRO A 280 -11.53 6.74 6.11
C PRO A 280 -12.48 7.12 4.98
N LEU A 281 -12.07 6.88 3.74
CA LEU A 281 -12.95 7.14 2.59
C LEU A 281 -14.17 6.22 2.62
N PRO A 282 -15.36 6.74 2.26
CA PRO A 282 -16.58 5.94 2.21
C PRO A 282 -16.49 4.87 1.11
N LEU A 283 -17.10 3.68 1.39
CA LEU A 283 -17.08 2.53 0.48
C LEU A 283 -17.66 2.80 -0.90
N GLU A 284 -18.54 3.76 -1.02
CA GLU A 284 -19.14 4.19 -2.29
C GLU A 284 -18.11 4.68 -3.29
N GLN A 285 -16.91 5.06 -2.84
CA GLN A 285 -15.81 5.44 -3.72
C GLN A 285 -15.04 4.23 -4.30
N PHE A 286 -15.24 3.02 -3.76
CA PHE A 286 -14.47 1.84 -4.17
C PHE A 286 -14.47 1.62 -5.68
N ASP A 287 -15.65 1.60 -6.30
CA ASP A 287 -15.77 1.33 -7.74
C ASP A 287 -15.07 2.36 -8.61
N LYS A 288 -15.09 3.64 -8.19
CA LYS A 288 -14.35 4.71 -8.89
C LYS A 288 -12.85 4.51 -8.72
N ILE A 289 -12.39 4.34 -7.48
CA ILE A 289 -10.97 4.14 -7.16
C ILE A 289 -10.43 2.93 -7.94
N TYR A 290 -11.15 1.83 -7.95
CA TYR A 290 -10.72 0.62 -8.67
C TYR A 290 -10.61 0.86 -10.17
N ARG A 291 -11.61 1.48 -10.81
CA ARG A 291 -11.57 1.80 -12.24
C ARG A 291 -10.42 2.73 -12.59
N ASP A 292 -10.21 3.78 -11.81
CA ASP A 292 -9.18 4.77 -12.04
C ASP A 292 -7.78 4.15 -11.94
N THR A 293 -7.57 3.23 -11.01
CA THR A 293 -6.25 2.65 -10.73
C THR A 293 -5.94 1.36 -11.50
N LEU A 294 -6.94 0.73 -12.11
CA LEU A 294 -6.76 -0.53 -12.86
C LEU A 294 -5.73 -0.40 -14.01
N GLY A 295 -5.77 0.72 -14.73
CA GLY A 295 -4.81 1.04 -15.79
C GLY A 295 -3.39 1.22 -15.26
N ILE A 296 -3.25 1.83 -14.07
CA ILE A 296 -1.95 2.00 -13.39
C ILE A 296 -1.34 0.64 -13.09
N MET A 297 -2.08 -0.27 -12.41
CA MET A 297 -1.60 -1.61 -12.04
C MET A 297 -1.22 -2.44 -13.28
N THR A 298 -2.05 -2.38 -14.31
CA THR A 298 -1.82 -3.12 -15.56
C THR A 298 -0.55 -2.63 -16.27
N THR A 299 -0.39 -1.31 -16.41
CA THR A 299 0.78 -0.71 -17.08
C THR A 299 2.05 -0.89 -16.25
N ALA A 300 1.98 -0.80 -14.92
CA ALA A 300 3.12 -1.09 -14.05
C ALA A 300 3.66 -2.52 -14.28
N ALA A 301 2.77 -3.48 -14.47
CA ALA A 301 3.15 -4.88 -14.73
C ALA A 301 3.69 -5.09 -16.16
N THR A 302 3.11 -4.46 -17.18
CA THR A 302 3.51 -4.69 -18.57
C THR A 302 4.65 -3.81 -19.08
N GLY A 303 4.95 -2.71 -18.40
CA GLY A 303 5.81 -1.65 -18.93
C GLY A 303 5.06 -0.73 -19.90
N LEU A 304 5.74 0.32 -20.32
CA LEU A 304 5.21 1.20 -21.37
C LEU A 304 5.29 0.53 -22.74
N PRO A 305 4.35 0.83 -23.66
CA PRO A 305 4.45 0.35 -25.03
C PRO A 305 5.78 0.78 -25.67
N GLY A 306 6.58 -0.20 -26.12
CA GLY A 306 7.85 0.05 -26.83
C GLY A 306 9.09 0.12 -25.92
N GLU A 307 8.98 -0.27 -24.64
CA GLU A 307 10.12 -0.58 -23.73
C GLU A 307 10.54 -2.02 -23.85
#